data_28abbd00bac605ed6a3000e94c0c57dc
#
_entry.id   28abbd00bac605ed6a3000e94c0c57dc
#
_cell.length_a   1.000
_cell.length_b   1.000
_cell.length_c   1.000
_cell.angle_alpha   90.00
_cell.angle_beta   90.00
_cell.angle_gamma   90.00
#
_symmetry.space_group_name_H-M   'P 1'
#
loop_
_entity.id
_entity.type
_entity.pdbx_description
1 polymer ?
#
loop_
_entity_poly.entity_id
_entity_poly.type
_entity_poly.pdbx_seq_one_letter_code
_entity_poly.pdbx_strand_id
1 'polypeptide(L)'
;MKYIVAIIQPGKVEAVYNALLELGVSGLTTTEVQGYGRQKGKTEMYRGAEYNVNFLPKMKIEFAVPGKEAAKVVTAIKAASESGKIGDGKIFTLDLTDAMRIRTGETGAEAL
;
A
#
# COMPACT_ATOMS: atom_id res chain seq x y z
N MET A 1 13.34 -5.83 -10.37
CA MET A 1 12.54 -5.88 -9.13
C MET A 1 11.67 -4.64 -9.02
N LYS A 2 10.54 -4.79 -8.39
CA LYS A 2 9.62 -3.68 -8.11
C LYS A 2 9.36 -3.58 -6.61
N TYR A 3 9.24 -2.35 -6.14
CA TYR A 3 8.84 -2.08 -4.77
C TYR A 3 7.40 -1.62 -4.78
N ILE A 4 6.58 -2.29 -4.00
CA ILE A 4 5.15 -2.04 -3.92
C ILE A 4 4.83 -1.34 -2.60
N VAL A 5 4.13 -0.23 -2.70
CA VAL A 5 3.64 0.50 -1.53
C VAL A 5 2.12 0.65 -1.68
N ALA A 6 1.38 0.09 -0.77
CA ALA A 6 -0.08 0.17 -0.78
C ALA A 6 -0.55 0.93 0.46
N ILE A 7 -1.33 1.98 0.24
CA ILE A 7 -2.00 2.72 1.32
C ILE A 7 -3.47 2.30 1.27
N ILE A 8 -3.92 1.61 2.30
CA ILE A 8 -5.24 0.99 2.31
C ILE A 8 -6.00 1.31 3.60
N GLN A 9 -7.28 0.99 3.61
CA GLN A 9 -8.10 1.08 4.82
C GLN A 9 -7.59 0.07 5.85
N PRO A 10 -7.55 0.44 7.15
CA PRO A 10 -7.07 -0.47 8.19
C PRO A 10 -7.81 -1.80 8.23
N GLY A 11 -9.10 -1.80 7.99
CA GLY A 11 -9.93 -3.01 7.99
C GLY A 11 -9.66 -3.97 6.84
N LYS A 12 -8.85 -3.58 5.85
CA LYS A 12 -8.53 -4.41 4.69
C LYS A 12 -7.18 -5.11 4.78
N VAL A 13 -6.41 -4.86 5.83
CA VAL A 13 -5.05 -5.41 5.99
C VAL A 13 -5.04 -6.92 5.94
N GLU A 14 -5.94 -7.57 6.68
CA GLU A 14 -5.99 -9.02 6.73
C GLU A 14 -6.30 -9.63 5.37
N ALA A 15 -7.28 -9.08 4.66
CA ALA A 15 -7.65 -9.57 3.33
C ALA A 15 -6.51 -9.42 2.34
N VAL A 16 -5.80 -8.28 2.37
CA VAL A 16 -4.64 -8.04 1.51
C VAL A 16 -3.50 -8.99 1.88
N TYR A 17 -3.23 -9.16 3.16
CA TYR A 17 -2.20 -10.08 3.63
C TYR A 17 -2.45 -11.51 3.12
N ASN A 18 -3.68 -12.00 3.27
CA ASN A 18 -4.04 -13.35 2.82
C ASN A 18 -3.88 -13.50 1.31
N ALA A 19 -4.30 -12.50 0.55
CA ALA A 19 -4.14 -12.51 -0.91
C ALA A 19 -2.67 -12.55 -1.33
N LEU A 20 -1.81 -11.81 -0.63
CA LEU A 20 -0.38 -11.79 -0.92
C LEU A 20 0.31 -13.11 -0.55
N LEU A 21 -0.09 -13.73 0.55
CA LEU A 21 0.41 -15.05 0.93
C LEU A 21 0.13 -16.10 -0.13
N GLU A 22 -1.07 -16.09 -0.70
CA GLU A 22 -1.45 -17.02 -1.76
C GLU A 22 -0.57 -16.86 -3.01
N LEU A 23 -0.05 -15.67 -3.24
CA LEU A 23 0.84 -15.39 -4.37
C LEU A 23 2.32 -15.63 -4.04
N GLY A 24 2.62 -16.12 -2.84
CA GLY A 24 3.98 -16.42 -2.44
C GLY A 24 4.79 -15.22 -1.94
N VAL A 25 4.15 -14.10 -1.65
CA VAL A 25 4.83 -12.96 -1.02
C VAL A 25 5.12 -13.34 0.44
N SER A 26 6.38 -13.52 0.77
CA SER A 26 6.79 -14.06 2.07
C SER A 26 7.12 -13.02 3.12
N GLY A 27 7.34 -11.79 2.73
CA GLY A 27 7.69 -10.72 3.66
C GLY A 27 7.05 -9.41 3.28
N LEU A 28 6.48 -8.73 4.25
CA LEU A 28 5.96 -7.39 4.06
C LEU A 28 6.12 -6.59 5.35
N THR A 29 6.16 -5.28 5.21
CA THR A 29 6.25 -4.35 6.32
C THR A 29 4.98 -3.53 6.37
N THR A 30 4.40 -3.38 7.54
CA THR A 30 3.23 -2.54 7.73
C THR A 30 3.55 -1.37 8.64
N THR A 31 2.93 -0.23 8.33
CA THR A 31 3.07 1.00 9.13
C THR A 31 1.71 1.64 9.26
N GLU A 32 1.35 2.03 10.47
CA GLU A 32 0.17 2.86 10.66
C GLU A 32 0.48 4.27 10.20
N VAL A 33 -0.38 4.79 9.33
CA VAL A 33 -0.21 6.12 8.77
C VAL A 33 -1.53 6.87 8.80
N GLN A 34 -1.47 8.16 8.58
CA GLN A 34 -2.66 8.98 8.44
C GLN A 34 -2.69 9.56 7.04
N GLY A 35 -3.81 9.35 6.37
CA GLY A 35 -4.04 9.87 5.05
C GLY A 35 -4.93 11.10 5.09
N TYR A 36 -4.68 11.98 4.15
CA TYR A 36 -5.47 13.16 3.95
C TYR A 36 -5.78 13.27 2.46
N GLY A 37 -7.02 13.53 2.15
CA GLY A 37 -7.43 13.71 0.76
C GLY A 37 -8.55 14.73 0.63
N ARG A 38 -8.66 15.32 -0.55
CA ARG A 38 -9.78 16.20 -0.85
C ARG A 38 -11.05 15.37 -1.00
N GLN A 39 -12.02 15.70 -0.17
CA GLN A 39 -13.37 15.23 -0.39
C GLN A 39 -14.15 16.32 -1.13
N LYS A 40 -14.46 16.08 -2.40
CA LYS A 40 -15.32 16.95 -3.18
C LYS A 40 -16.67 17.08 -2.48
N GLY A 41 -17.10 18.31 -2.21
CA GLY A 41 -18.40 18.60 -1.67
C GLY A 41 -18.52 18.62 -0.16
N LYS A 42 -17.42 18.41 0.57
CA LYS A 42 -17.42 18.50 2.03
C LYS A 42 -16.48 19.54 2.60
N THR A 43 -16.01 20.45 1.79
CA THR A 43 -15.32 21.64 2.30
C THR A 43 -16.39 22.57 2.83
N GLU A 44 -16.68 22.44 4.08
CA GLU A 44 -17.46 23.44 4.76
C GLU A 44 -16.53 24.60 5.12
N MET A 45 -16.72 25.68 4.43
CA MET A 45 -16.15 26.95 4.79
C MET A 45 -16.85 27.49 6.01
N TYR A 46 -16.28 27.28 7.16
CA TYR A 46 -16.79 27.87 8.37
C TYR A 46 -16.01 29.13 8.70
N ARG A 47 -16.64 30.29 8.64
CA ARG A 47 -16.07 31.59 8.99
C ARG A 47 -14.81 31.98 8.22
N GLY A 48 -14.75 31.65 6.94
CA GLY A 48 -13.60 32.00 6.11
C GLY A 48 -12.35 31.23 6.39
N ALA A 49 -12.43 30.15 7.15
CA ALA A 49 -11.29 29.29 7.41
C ALA A 49 -11.66 27.86 7.03
N GLU A 50 -10.84 27.29 6.16
CA GLU A 50 -10.96 25.88 5.80
C GLU A 50 -10.43 25.05 6.95
N TYR A 51 -11.33 24.34 7.63
CA TYR A 51 -10.93 23.56 8.79
C TYR A 51 -11.15 22.09 8.64
N ASN A 52 -11.06 21.51 7.48
CA ASN A 52 -11.31 20.10 7.43
C ASN A 52 -10.23 19.35 6.69
N VAL A 53 -9.04 19.46 7.24
CA VAL A 53 -8.03 18.47 7.00
C VAL A 53 -8.35 17.31 7.94
N ASN A 54 -9.16 16.38 7.46
CA ASN A 54 -9.40 15.16 8.20
C ASN A 54 -8.27 14.19 7.89
N PHE A 55 -7.38 14.03 8.84
CA PHE A 55 -6.41 12.95 8.80
C PHE A 55 -7.12 11.68 9.22
N LEU A 56 -7.24 10.76 8.28
CA LEU A 56 -7.89 9.48 8.51
C LEU A 56 -6.85 8.39 8.68
N PRO A 57 -7.05 7.46 9.62
CA PRO A 57 -6.12 6.34 9.78
C PRO A 57 -6.12 5.48 8.53
N LYS A 58 -4.92 5.12 8.10
CA LYS A 58 -4.65 4.21 6.99
C LYS A 58 -3.54 3.26 7.37
N MET A 59 -3.38 2.21 6.60
CA MET A 59 -2.24 1.31 6.74
C MET A 59 -1.40 1.36 5.47
N LYS A 60 -0.10 1.45 5.67
CA LYS A 60 0.87 1.32 4.58
C LYS A 60 1.47 -0.07 4.61
N ILE A 61 1.39 -0.77 3.50
CA ILE A 61 2.01 -2.08 3.31
C ILE A 61 3.10 -1.92 2.27
N GLU A 62 4.30 -2.39 2.56
CA GLU A 62 5.46 -2.26 1.68
C GLU A 62 6.16 -3.60 1.54
N PHE A 63 6.57 -3.92 0.33
CA PHE A 63 7.35 -5.12 0.05
C PHE A 63 7.94 -5.04 -1.36
N ALA A 64 8.89 -5.92 -1.62
CA ALA A 64 9.52 -6.02 -2.94
C ALA A 64 9.13 -7.34 -3.60
N VAL A 65 9.03 -7.33 -4.91
CA VAL A 65 8.75 -8.52 -5.71
C VAL A 65 9.62 -8.55 -6.97
N PRO A 66 9.84 -9.74 -7.55
CA PRO A 66 10.39 -9.82 -8.90
C PRO A 66 9.50 -9.03 -9.86
N GLY A 67 10.10 -8.37 -10.85
CA GLY A 67 9.34 -7.49 -11.75
C GLY A 67 8.18 -8.17 -12.45
N LYS A 68 8.36 -9.44 -12.83
CA LYS A 68 7.32 -10.23 -13.50
C LYS A 68 6.08 -10.50 -12.64
N GLU A 69 6.22 -10.39 -11.32
CA GLU A 69 5.13 -10.65 -10.38
C GLU A 69 4.33 -9.39 -10.03
N ALA A 70 4.85 -8.21 -10.36
CA ALA A 70 4.30 -6.94 -9.89
C ALA A 70 2.84 -6.73 -10.32
N ALA A 71 2.52 -6.96 -11.58
CA ALA A 71 1.16 -6.74 -12.10
C ALA A 71 0.14 -7.64 -11.39
N LYS A 72 0.49 -8.90 -11.17
CA LYS A 72 -0.37 -9.87 -10.48
C LYS A 72 -0.61 -9.46 -9.04
N VAL A 73 0.43 -9.02 -8.36
CA VAL A 73 0.37 -8.58 -6.98
C VAL A 73 -0.51 -7.33 -6.84
N VAL A 74 -0.32 -6.35 -7.71
CA VAL A 74 -1.13 -5.12 -7.70
C VAL A 74 -2.60 -5.44 -7.92
N THR A 75 -2.92 -6.30 -8.87
CA THR A 75 -4.28 -6.74 -9.13
C THR A 75 -4.90 -7.42 -7.89
N ALA A 76 -4.13 -8.26 -7.21
CA ALA A 76 -4.60 -8.94 -6.01
C ALA A 76 -4.87 -7.97 -4.86
N ILE A 77 -3.99 -6.99 -4.66
CA ILE A 77 -4.21 -5.96 -3.63
C ILE A 77 -5.47 -5.16 -3.93
N LYS A 78 -5.65 -4.75 -5.18
CA LYS A 78 -6.85 -4.00 -5.58
C LYS A 78 -8.10 -4.80 -5.27
N ALA A 79 -8.16 -6.05 -5.69
CA ALA A 79 -9.33 -6.90 -5.46
C ALA A 79 -9.64 -7.09 -3.98
N ALA A 80 -8.62 -7.23 -3.14
CA ALA A 80 -8.78 -7.45 -1.70
C ALA A 80 -9.12 -6.18 -0.93
N SER A 81 -8.78 -5.00 -1.45
CA SER A 81 -8.91 -3.74 -0.72
C SER A 81 -10.00 -2.81 -1.22
N GLU A 82 -10.53 -3.03 -2.41
CA GLU A 82 -11.53 -2.12 -2.97
C GLU A 82 -12.90 -2.28 -2.32
N SER A 83 -13.56 -1.14 -2.11
CA SER A 83 -14.95 -1.08 -1.69
C SER A 83 -15.82 -0.33 -2.69
N GLY A 84 -15.19 0.35 -3.65
CA GLY A 84 -15.86 1.23 -4.59
C GLY A 84 -16.19 2.61 -4.02
N LYS A 85 -15.74 2.88 -2.80
CA LYS A 85 -15.97 4.16 -2.13
C LYS A 85 -14.71 5.02 -2.14
N ILE A 86 -14.90 6.32 -2.00
CA ILE A 86 -13.79 7.26 -1.82
C ILE A 86 -13.04 6.87 -0.55
N GLY A 87 -11.73 6.85 -0.62
CA GLY A 87 -10.88 6.51 0.52
C GLY A 87 -10.33 5.10 0.51
N ASP A 88 -10.55 4.33 -0.56
CA ASP A 88 -10.01 2.97 -0.71
C ASP A 88 -8.48 2.94 -0.70
N GLY A 89 -7.85 4.04 -1.11
CA GLY A 89 -6.40 4.13 -1.08
C GLY A 89 -5.75 4.07 -2.45
N LYS A 90 -4.44 3.88 -2.45
CA LYS A 90 -3.63 3.82 -3.67
C LYS A 90 -2.53 2.79 -3.55
N ILE A 91 -2.12 2.30 -4.71
CA ILE A 91 -0.99 1.37 -4.81
C ILE A 91 0.05 2.02 -5.70
N PHE A 92 1.27 2.08 -5.19
CA PHE A 92 2.42 2.65 -5.92
C PHE A 92 3.36 1.53 -6.29
N THR A 93 3.83 1.54 -7.53
CA THR A 93 4.83 0.60 -8.02
C THR A 93 6.07 1.38 -8.41
N LEU A 94 7.20 1.06 -7.81
CA LEU A 94 8.47 1.73 -8.05
C LEU A 94 9.50 0.73 -8.56
N ASP A 95 10.42 1.23 -9.37
CA ASP A 95 11.59 0.44 -9.75
C ASP A 95 12.50 0.31 -8.53
N LEU A 96 12.91 -0.92 -8.25
CA LEU A 96 13.83 -1.22 -7.18
C LEU A 96 15.17 -1.64 -7.78
N THR A 97 16.19 -0.84 -7.54
CA THR A 97 17.52 -1.06 -8.12
C THR A 97 18.20 -2.30 -7.54
N ASP A 98 18.12 -2.48 -6.23
CA ASP A 98 18.75 -3.61 -5.57
C ASP A 98 18.12 -3.84 -4.20
N ALA A 99 18.38 -5.01 -3.65
CA ALA A 99 18.02 -5.38 -2.29
C ALA A 99 19.11 -6.29 -1.73
N MET A 100 19.30 -6.24 -0.43
CA MET A 100 20.26 -7.14 0.23
C MET A 100 19.60 -7.71 1.48
N ARG A 101 19.70 -9.01 1.65
CA ARG A 101 19.30 -9.67 2.88
C ARG A 101 20.45 -9.54 3.90
N ILE A 102 20.18 -8.90 5.00
CA ILE A 102 21.22 -8.56 5.98
C ILE A 102 21.91 -9.81 6.52
N ARG A 103 21.14 -10.85 6.88
CA ARG A 103 21.70 -12.04 7.49
C ARG A 103 22.64 -12.83 6.56
N THR A 104 22.30 -12.91 5.28
CA THR A 104 23.01 -13.77 4.33
C THR A 104 23.90 -13.01 3.37
N GLY A 105 23.68 -11.71 3.19
CA GLY A 105 24.38 -10.92 2.19
C GLY A 105 23.90 -11.16 0.76
N GLU A 106 22.87 -11.99 0.56
CA GLU A 106 22.29 -12.20 -0.77
C GLU A 106 21.74 -10.89 -1.33
N THR A 107 21.93 -10.68 -2.63
CA THR A 107 21.50 -9.46 -3.30
C THR A 107 20.57 -9.75 -4.46
N GLY A 108 19.91 -8.71 -4.97
CA GLY A 108 19.02 -8.84 -6.10
C GLY A 108 17.79 -9.68 -5.79
N ALA A 109 17.29 -10.40 -6.80
CA ALA A 109 16.10 -11.22 -6.64
C ALA A 109 16.21 -12.31 -5.58
N GLU A 110 17.42 -12.79 -5.32
CA GLU A 110 17.67 -13.82 -4.29
C GLU A 110 17.49 -13.27 -2.87
N ALA A 111 17.51 -11.94 -2.72
CA ALA A 111 17.32 -11.31 -1.41
C ALA A 111 15.84 -11.18 -1.03
N LEU A 112 14.96 -11.43 -1.97
CA LEU A 112 13.51 -11.27 -1.74
C LEU A 112 12.86 -12.49 -1.10
#